data_2c526736d18ab2cf8650f9b679732c64
#
_entry.id   2c526736d18ab2cf8650f9b679732c64
#
_cell.length_a   1.000
_cell.length_b   1.000
_cell.length_c   1.000
_cell.angle_alpha   90.00
_cell.angle_beta   90.00
_cell.angle_gamma   90.00
#
_symmetry.space_group_name_H-M   'P 1'
#
loop_
_entity.id
_entity.type
_entity.pdbx_description
1 polymer ?
#
loop_
_entity_poly.entity_id
_entity_poly.type
_entity_poly.pdbx_seq_one_letter_code
_entity_poly.pdbx_strand_id
1 'polypeptide(L)'
;GADTLDTHSSLNMPGFQSGLASTNQTFDISSGADSACMVLDDRSLWCWGYGADYALGQGNNESSSSTPIPVLRPAGWAEQTIAVSLGSYHNCELLAFGTVQCWGTQYAAGADGPLVSASFSYNSGTPTPVALDAAAVLVDSGYDHSCAILVNGSVQCWGGNLYGQLAVGYKCVTGTEGDCGVH
;
A
#
# COMPACT_ATOMS: atom_id res chain seq x y z
N GLY A 1 11.63 34.38 -19.80
CA GLY A 1 10.43 33.88 -19.19
C GLY A 1 10.80 32.87 -18.13
N ALA A 2 10.61 33.21 -16.86
CA ALA A 2 10.82 32.26 -15.78
C ALA A 2 9.64 31.31 -15.80
N ASP A 3 9.87 30.03 -16.11
CA ASP A 3 8.95 28.95 -15.77
C ASP A 3 8.86 28.89 -14.24
N THR A 4 7.84 29.53 -13.71
CA THR A 4 7.40 29.22 -12.35
C THR A 4 6.78 27.83 -12.41
N LEU A 5 7.54 26.81 -12.04
CA LEU A 5 6.98 25.51 -11.68
C LEU A 5 6.00 25.76 -10.55
N ASP A 6 4.73 25.78 -10.92
CA ASP A 6 3.65 25.82 -9.94
C ASP A 6 3.62 24.45 -9.25
N THR A 7 4.36 24.34 -8.14
CA THR A 7 4.55 23.09 -7.40
C THR A 7 3.36 22.71 -6.53
N HIS A 8 2.29 23.51 -6.59
CA HIS A 8 1.05 23.28 -5.85
C HIS A 8 -0.13 23.20 -6.81
N SER A 9 -0.38 22.04 -7.37
CA SER A 9 -1.69 21.76 -7.94
C SER A 9 -2.65 21.46 -6.78
N SER A 10 -3.58 22.37 -6.52
CA SER A 10 -4.81 21.97 -5.83
C SER A 10 -5.45 20.89 -6.71
N LEU A 11 -5.75 19.73 -6.12
CA LEU A 11 -6.47 18.63 -6.80
C LEU A 11 -7.90 19.08 -7.13
N ASN A 12 -8.01 20.08 -7.99
CA ASN A 12 -9.26 20.40 -8.63
C ASN A 12 -9.33 19.48 -9.87
N MET A 13 -9.84 18.27 -9.66
CA MET A 13 -9.88 17.22 -10.68
C MET A 13 -11.13 17.35 -11.54
N PRO A 14 -11.04 18.00 -12.73
CA PRO A 14 -12.22 18.25 -13.56
C PRO A 14 -12.91 16.98 -14.07
N GLY A 15 -12.23 15.85 -14.09
CA GLY A 15 -12.79 14.55 -14.49
C GLY A 15 -13.37 13.73 -13.33
N PHE A 16 -13.00 14.08 -12.10
CA PHE A 16 -13.40 13.33 -10.91
C PHE A 16 -14.80 13.76 -10.41
N GLN A 17 -15.18 15.00 -10.68
CA GLN A 17 -16.47 15.53 -10.25
C GLN A 17 -17.67 15.10 -11.11
N SER A 18 -17.46 14.58 -12.32
CA SER A 18 -18.58 14.26 -13.21
C SER A 18 -19.28 12.91 -12.92
N GLY A 19 -18.76 12.11 -12.01
CA GLY A 19 -19.34 10.82 -11.64
C GLY A 19 -19.51 10.56 -10.14
N LEU A 20 -18.99 11.47 -9.30
CA LEU A 20 -19.10 11.36 -7.85
C LEU A 20 -20.17 12.33 -7.34
N ALA A 21 -20.98 11.89 -6.40
CA ALA A 21 -21.87 12.77 -5.69
C ALA A 21 -21.06 13.92 -5.07
N SER A 22 -21.56 15.13 -5.08
CA SER A 22 -20.89 16.38 -4.67
C SER A 22 -20.42 16.43 -3.20
N THR A 23 -20.34 15.30 -2.52
CA THR A 23 -20.00 15.14 -1.10
C THR A 23 -18.78 14.24 -0.88
N ASN A 24 -18.15 13.68 -1.94
CA ASN A 24 -17.00 12.82 -1.75
C ASN A 24 -15.76 13.65 -1.34
N GLN A 25 -15.54 13.72 -0.03
CA GLN A 25 -14.36 14.34 0.55
C GLN A 25 -13.26 13.30 0.70
N THR A 26 -12.00 13.75 0.63
CA THR A 26 -10.86 12.90 0.96
C THR A 26 -10.85 12.67 2.47
N PHE A 27 -10.84 11.40 2.85
CA PHE A 27 -10.81 10.96 4.24
C PHE A 27 -9.37 10.70 4.71
N ASP A 28 -8.54 10.12 3.86
CA ASP A 28 -7.13 9.83 4.13
C ASP A 28 -6.32 9.93 2.83
N ILE A 29 -5.04 10.26 2.94
CA ILE A 29 -4.11 10.38 1.83
C ILE A 29 -2.72 9.93 2.24
N SER A 30 -2.05 9.20 1.35
CA SER A 30 -0.65 8.84 1.51
C SER A 30 0.09 8.97 0.19
N SER A 31 1.37 9.30 0.26
CA SER A 31 2.25 9.39 -0.91
C SER A 31 3.51 8.57 -0.70
N GLY A 32 3.86 7.77 -1.70
CA GLY A 32 5.12 7.02 -1.78
C GLY A 32 6.19 7.80 -2.57
N ALA A 33 7.14 7.08 -3.16
CA ALA A 33 8.21 7.70 -3.93
C ALA A 33 7.68 8.43 -5.18
N ASP A 34 6.85 7.78 -5.99
CA ASP A 34 6.38 8.30 -7.28
C ASP A 34 4.88 8.08 -7.50
N SER A 35 4.16 7.68 -6.47
CA SER A 35 2.71 7.44 -6.50
C SER A 35 2.02 8.06 -5.29
N ALA A 36 0.72 8.22 -5.39
CA ALA A 36 -0.11 8.67 -4.28
C ALA A 36 -1.45 7.94 -4.31
N CYS A 37 -2.05 7.73 -3.14
CA CYS A 37 -3.38 7.15 -2.99
C CYS A 37 -4.21 7.97 -2.02
N MET A 38 -5.52 7.95 -2.21
CA MET A 38 -6.48 8.59 -1.30
C MET A 38 -7.64 7.66 -1.02
N VAL A 39 -8.16 7.77 0.18
CA VAL A 39 -9.42 7.15 0.61
C VAL A 39 -10.48 8.24 0.65
N LEU A 40 -11.62 8.00 0.04
CA LEU A 40 -12.75 8.93 0.08
C LEU A 40 -13.66 8.64 1.29
N ASP A 41 -14.60 9.52 1.57
CA ASP A 41 -15.59 9.36 2.66
C ASP A 41 -16.52 8.17 2.44
N ASP A 42 -16.74 7.75 1.18
CA ASP A 42 -17.44 6.51 0.82
C ASP A 42 -16.58 5.24 0.98
N ARG A 43 -15.33 5.41 1.48
CA ARG A 43 -14.34 4.36 1.69
C ARG A 43 -13.79 3.72 0.42
N SER A 44 -14.01 4.30 -0.74
CA SER A 44 -13.32 3.91 -1.96
C SER A 44 -11.87 4.36 -1.93
N LEU A 45 -10.98 3.52 -2.49
CA LEU A 45 -9.54 3.77 -2.56
C LEU A 45 -9.14 4.06 -4.00
N TRP A 46 -8.40 5.13 -4.22
CA TRP A 46 -7.98 5.64 -5.51
C TRP A 46 -6.49 5.94 -5.49
N CYS A 47 -5.76 5.55 -6.55
CA CYS A 47 -4.33 5.78 -6.67
C CYS A 47 -3.98 6.43 -8.02
N TRP A 48 -2.84 7.14 -8.07
CA TRP A 48 -2.29 7.78 -9.27
C TRP A 48 -0.77 7.92 -9.16
N GLY A 49 -0.13 8.32 -10.25
CA GLY A 49 1.32 8.45 -10.35
C GLY A 49 1.95 7.27 -11.09
N TYR A 50 3.11 6.83 -10.67
CA TYR A 50 3.86 5.72 -11.24
C TYR A 50 3.11 4.40 -11.07
N GLY A 51 2.89 3.68 -12.16
CA GLY A 51 2.06 2.47 -12.19
C GLY A 51 2.82 1.17 -12.43
N ALA A 52 4.14 1.24 -12.74
CA ALA A 52 4.93 0.03 -12.82
C ALA A 52 4.98 -0.66 -11.44
N ASP A 53 5.42 -1.91 -11.43
CA ASP A 53 5.47 -2.73 -10.23
C ASP A 53 4.09 -2.93 -9.56
N TYR A 54 3.02 -2.80 -10.35
CA TYR A 54 1.64 -2.95 -9.89
C TYR A 54 1.20 -1.92 -8.83
N ALA A 55 1.93 -0.82 -8.68
CA ALA A 55 1.73 0.15 -7.61
C ALA A 55 0.32 0.78 -7.57
N LEU A 56 -0.38 0.85 -8.71
CA LEU A 56 -1.72 1.44 -8.75
C LEU A 56 -2.87 0.46 -8.43
N GLY A 57 -2.58 -0.80 -8.16
CA GLY A 57 -3.59 -1.77 -7.73
C GLY A 57 -4.62 -2.14 -8.79
N GLN A 58 -4.24 -2.10 -10.09
CA GLN A 58 -5.14 -2.35 -11.23
C GLN A 58 -5.11 -3.80 -11.73
N GLY A 59 -4.42 -4.70 -11.05
CA GLY A 59 -4.26 -6.08 -11.50
C GLY A 59 -3.27 -6.27 -12.64
N ASN A 60 -2.71 -5.20 -13.17
CA ASN A 60 -1.76 -5.19 -14.27
C ASN A 60 -0.54 -4.32 -13.94
N ASN A 61 0.53 -4.51 -14.70
CA ASN A 61 1.75 -3.71 -14.58
C ASN A 61 1.71 -2.56 -15.61
N GLU A 62 0.66 -1.74 -15.53
CA GLU A 62 0.48 -0.63 -16.46
C GLU A 62 1.34 0.58 -16.10
N SER A 63 1.56 1.39 -17.13
CA SER A 63 2.21 2.66 -17.04
C SER A 63 1.40 3.66 -16.19
N SER A 64 2.08 4.67 -15.71
CA SER A 64 1.61 5.76 -14.86
C SER A 64 0.23 6.33 -15.22
N SER A 65 -0.52 6.76 -14.22
CA SER A 65 -1.76 7.52 -14.40
C SER A 65 -1.59 8.93 -13.85
N SER A 66 -1.90 9.93 -14.66
CA SER A 66 -1.92 11.34 -14.22
C SER A 66 -3.23 11.74 -13.54
N THR A 67 -4.19 10.82 -13.45
CA THR A 67 -5.48 11.01 -12.77
C THR A 67 -5.74 9.85 -11.83
N PRO A 68 -6.42 10.06 -10.70
CA PRO A 68 -6.80 8.98 -9.80
C PRO A 68 -7.62 7.90 -10.51
N ILE A 69 -7.25 6.66 -10.28
CA ILE A 69 -7.95 5.48 -10.76
C ILE A 69 -8.32 4.59 -9.57
N PRO A 70 -9.49 3.91 -9.57
CA PRO A 70 -9.91 3.12 -8.42
C PRO A 70 -9.04 1.86 -8.29
N VAL A 71 -8.64 1.52 -7.07
CA VAL A 71 -7.95 0.26 -6.79
C VAL A 71 -8.92 -0.91 -6.97
N LEU A 72 -8.50 -1.93 -7.73
CA LEU A 72 -9.32 -3.11 -7.98
C LEU A 72 -9.41 -3.98 -6.72
N ARG A 73 -10.62 -4.40 -6.40
CA ARG A 73 -10.89 -5.30 -5.29
C ARG A 73 -11.47 -6.61 -5.80
N PRO A 74 -11.10 -7.74 -5.20
CA PRO A 74 -11.75 -9.01 -5.48
C PRO A 74 -13.27 -8.92 -5.25
N ALA A 75 -14.05 -9.60 -6.08
CA ALA A 75 -15.51 -9.62 -5.94
C ALA A 75 -15.91 -10.21 -4.57
N GLY A 76 -16.85 -9.56 -3.89
CA GLY A 76 -17.35 -9.99 -2.58
C GLY A 76 -16.67 -9.37 -1.37
N TRP A 77 -15.66 -8.52 -1.56
CA TRP A 77 -15.07 -7.75 -0.46
C TRP A 77 -16.00 -6.61 -0.03
N ALA A 78 -16.50 -6.74 1.19
CA ALA A 78 -17.42 -5.77 1.79
C ALA A 78 -16.75 -4.83 2.79
N GLU A 79 -15.46 -5.07 3.12
CA GLU A 79 -14.75 -4.25 4.08
C GLU A 79 -14.34 -2.90 3.48
N GLN A 80 -14.42 -1.87 4.32
CA GLN A 80 -14.16 -0.49 3.94
C GLN A 80 -12.72 -0.10 4.28
N THR A 81 -12.03 0.60 3.39
CA THR A 81 -10.73 1.19 3.68
C THR A 81 -10.88 2.31 4.69
N ILE A 82 -10.05 2.29 5.73
CA ILE A 82 -10.01 3.36 6.74
C ILE A 82 -8.67 4.11 6.76
N ALA A 83 -7.62 3.53 6.21
CA ALA A 83 -6.32 4.19 6.03
C ALA A 83 -5.55 3.54 4.88
N VAL A 84 -4.62 4.30 4.30
CA VAL A 84 -3.68 3.83 3.28
C VAL A 84 -2.27 4.31 3.62
N SER A 85 -1.27 3.47 3.39
CA SER A 85 0.15 3.82 3.57
C SER A 85 0.97 3.30 2.40
N LEU A 86 1.79 4.18 1.82
CA LEU A 86 2.56 3.92 0.62
C LEU A 86 4.06 3.83 0.93
N GLY A 87 4.66 2.73 0.46
CA GLY A 87 6.11 2.60 0.36
C GLY A 87 6.65 3.09 -0.99
N SER A 88 7.86 2.66 -1.37
CA SER A 88 8.42 3.03 -2.67
C SER A 88 7.88 2.18 -3.82
N TYR A 89 7.66 0.90 -3.57
CA TYR A 89 7.25 -0.06 -4.61
C TYR A 89 6.05 -0.91 -4.18
N HIS A 90 5.47 -0.63 -3.03
CA HIS A 90 4.31 -1.33 -2.50
C HIS A 90 3.41 -0.37 -1.75
N ASN A 91 2.18 -0.76 -1.57
CA ASN A 91 1.17 -0.01 -0.85
C ASN A 91 0.41 -0.95 0.07
N CYS A 92 -0.03 -0.43 1.19
CA CYS A 92 -0.86 -1.16 2.15
C CYS A 92 -2.09 -0.34 2.50
N GLU A 93 -3.21 -1.01 2.71
CA GLU A 93 -4.42 -0.42 3.25
C GLU A 93 -4.83 -1.11 4.55
N LEU A 94 -5.41 -0.34 5.44
CA LEU A 94 -6.08 -0.83 6.63
C LEU A 94 -7.59 -0.80 6.42
N LEU A 95 -8.24 -1.92 6.68
CA LEU A 95 -9.68 -2.09 6.57
C LEU A 95 -10.37 -1.93 7.94
N ALA A 96 -11.67 -1.68 7.92
CA ALA A 96 -12.45 -1.30 9.10
C ALA A 96 -12.42 -2.32 10.25
N PHE A 97 -12.22 -3.61 9.96
CA PHE A 97 -12.12 -4.67 10.97
C PHE A 97 -10.68 -5.03 11.34
N GLY A 98 -9.70 -4.20 10.90
CA GLY A 98 -8.29 -4.39 11.26
C GLY A 98 -7.55 -5.37 10.35
N THR A 99 -8.13 -5.78 9.23
CA THR A 99 -7.40 -6.49 8.18
C THR A 99 -6.46 -5.51 7.47
N VAL A 100 -5.21 -5.89 7.26
CA VAL A 100 -4.27 -5.17 6.40
C VAL A 100 -4.15 -5.92 5.09
N GLN A 101 -4.18 -5.18 3.98
CA GLN A 101 -3.92 -5.70 2.64
C GLN A 101 -2.81 -4.89 1.98
N CYS A 102 -1.93 -5.57 1.25
CA CYS A 102 -0.85 -4.91 0.52
C CYS A 102 -0.82 -5.38 -0.94
N TRP A 103 -0.23 -4.54 -1.81
CA TRP A 103 0.00 -4.82 -3.23
C TRP A 103 1.25 -4.09 -3.72
N GLY A 104 1.72 -4.41 -4.91
CA GLY A 104 2.97 -3.89 -5.46
C GLY A 104 4.06 -4.96 -5.55
N THR A 105 5.32 -4.57 -5.46
CA THR A 105 6.43 -5.52 -5.54
C THR A 105 6.53 -6.42 -4.32
N GLN A 106 6.91 -7.65 -4.59
CA GLN A 106 7.03 -8.71 -3.61
C GLN A 106 7.98 -8.40 -2.45
N TYR A 107 9.17 -7.85 -2.75
CA TYR A 107 10.18 -7.58 -1.72
C TYR A 107 9.70 -6.63 -0.63
N ALA A 108 8.85 -5.70 -1.00
CA ALA A 108 8.34 -4.69 -0.09
C ALA A 108 6.95 -5.03 0.49
N ALA A 109 6.15 -5.81 -0.25
CA ALA A 109 4.84 -6.25 0.22
C ALA A 109 4.90 -7.43 1.20
N GLY A 110 6.09 -8.00 1.45
CA GLY A 110 6.27 -8.98 2.52
C GLY A 110 6.36 -10.43 2.09
N ALA A 111 6.69 -10.70 0.83
CA ALA A 111 6.73 -12.08 0.34
C ALA A 111 7.89 -12.94 0.90
N ASP A 112 8.91 -12.32 1.45
CA ASP A 112 10.04 -13.02 2.10
C ASP A 112 9.88 -13.09 3.64
N GLY A 113 8.73 -12.67 4.17
CA GLY A 113 8.46 -12.68 5.61
C GLY A 113 7.32 -13.62 6.02
N PRO A 114 7.26 -14.04 7.30
CA PRO A 114 6.30 -15.03 7.81
C PRO A 114 4.84 -14.60 7.75
N LEU A 115 4.57 -13.35 7.43
CA LEU A 115 3.23 -12.76 7.53
C LEU A 115 2.44 -12.78 6.23
N VAL A 116 2.98 -13.36 5.14
CA VAL A 116 2.23 -13.43 3.89
C VAL A 116 1.78 -14.86 3.62
N SER A 117 0.49 -14.99 3.36
CA SER A 117 -0.08 -16.27 2.91
C SER A 117 0.74 -16.86 1.76
N ALA A 118 1.04 -18.16 1.80
CA ALA A 118 1.82 -18.93 0.83
C ALA A 118 1.33 -18.86 -0.64
N SER A 119 0.41 -17.96 -0.94
CA SER A 119 -0.18 -17.74 -2.26
C SER A 119 0.41 -16.54 -3.02
N PHE A 120 1.36 -15.81 -2.44
CA PHE A 120 2.00 -14.69 -3.12
C PHE A 120 3.07 -15.21 -4.08
N SER A 121 2.77 -15.28 -5.33
CA SER A 121 3.78 -15.39 -6.39
C SER A 121 4.03 -14.00 -6.98
N TYR A 122 5.27 -13.50 -6.81
CA TYR A 122 5.85 -12.37 -7.56
C TYR A 122 4.89 -11.23 -7.95
N ASN A 123 4.90 -10.11 -7.23
CA ASN A 123 4.16 -8.88 -7.48
C ASN A 123 2.63 -9.06 -7.51
N SER A 124 1.93 -8.53 -6.51
CA SER A 124 0.47 -8.51 -6.52
C SER A 124 -0.05 -7.23 -7.15
N GLY A 125 -0.81 -7.38 -8.22
CA GLY A 125 -1.50 -6.25 -8.86
C GLY A 125 -2.77 -5.81 -8.14
N THR A 126 -3.20 -6.55 -7.12
CA THR A 126 -4.41 -6.24 -6.35
C THR A 126 -4.16 -6.42 -4.86
N PRO A 127 -4.86 -5.68 -3.99
CA PRO A 127 -4.72 -5.83 -2.54
C PRO A 127 -4.88 -7.29 -2.10
N THR A 128 -3.93 -7.76 -1.30
CA THR A 128 -3.89 -9.12 -0.77
C THR A 128 -3.66 -9.09 0.74
N PRO A 129 -4.42 -9.90 1.53
CA PRO A 129 -4.32 -9.88 2.98
C PRO A 129 -2.93 -10.25 3.50
N VAL A 130 -2.46 -9.50 4.49
CA VAL A 130 -1.30 -9.83 5.31
C VAL A 130 -1.75 -10.65 6.52
N ALA A 131 -1.05 -11.75 6.81
CA ALA A 131 -1.35 -12.60 7.95
C ALA A 131 -0.80 -11.96 9.24
N LEU A 132 -1.64 -11.24 9.97
CA LEU A 132 -1.32 -10.65 11.28
C LEU A 132 -1.86 -11.53 12.42
N ASP A 133 -1.19 -11.51 13.58
CA ASP A 133 -1.59 -12.27 14.76
C ASP A 133 -2.89 -11.75 15.42
N ALA A 134 -3.22 -10.48 15.16
CA ALA A 134 -4.45 -9.83 15.63
C ALA A 134 -4.84 -8.68 14.66
N ALA A 135 -6.03 -8.15 14.83
CA ALA A 135 -6.50 -6.99 14.07
C ALA A 135 -5.56 -5.80 14.26
N ALA A 136 -5.25 -5.10 13.15
CA ALA A 136 -4.44 -3.89 13.17
C ALA A 136 -5.29 -2.66 13.50
N VAL A 137 -4.66 -1.68 14.14
CA VAL A 137 -5.23 -0.34 14.38
C VAL A 137 -4.49 0.75 13.62
N LEU A 138 -3.29 0.43 13.11
CA LEU A 138 -2.47 1.30 12.28
C LEU A 138 -1.59 0.47 11.37
N VAL A 139 -1.34 0.94 10.16
CA VAL A 139 -0.30 0.44 9.25
C VAL A 139 0.53 1.61 8.78
N ASP A 140 1.83 1.40 8.68
CA ASP A 140 2.77 2.37 8.13
C ASP A 140 3.82 1.67 7.27
N SER A 141 4.20 2.30 6.15
CA SER A 141 5.07 1.73 5.14
C SER A 141 6.32 2.58 4.96
N GLY A 142 7.47 1.94 5.03
CA GLY A 142 8.75 2.53 4.69
C GLY A 142 9.12 2.30 3.22
N TYR A 143 10.43 2.38 2.90
CA TYR A 143 10.91 2.20 1.53
C TYR A 143 10.55 0.82 0.96
N ASP A 144 10.88 -0.25 1.69
CA ASP A 144 10.73 -1.65 1.28
C ASP A 144 10.16 -2.56 2.38
N HIS A 145 9.59 -1.98 3.43
CA HIS A 145 9.00 -2.69 4.56
C HIS A 145 7.75 -1.98 5.06
N SER A 146 6.93 -2.68 5.81
CA SER A 146 5.76 -2.11 6.48
C SER A 146 5.66 -2.64 7.91
N CYS A 147 4.99 -1.89 8.76
CA CYS A 147 4.70 -2.26 10.14
C CYS A 147 3.23 -1.99 10.46
N ALA A 148 2.66 -2.79 11.35
CA ALA A 148 1.34 -2.57 11.89
C ALA A 148 1.37 -2.57 13.43
N ILE A 149 0.56 -1.70 14.02
CA ILE A 149 0.22 -1.78 15.44
C ILE A 149 -1.06 -2.58 15.55
N LEU A 150 -1.06 -3.58 16.41
CA LEU A 150 -2.21 -4.45 16.63
C LEU A 150 -3.05 -4.01 17.84
N VAL A 151 -4.29 -4.44 17.89
CA VAL A 151 -5.25 -4.09 18.98
C VAL A 151 -4.77 -4.49 20.39
N ASN A 152 -3.86 -5.48 20.49
CA ASN A 152 -3.23 -5.89 21.75
C ASN A 152 -2.01 -5.03 22.12
N GLY A 153 -1.66 -4.01 21.33
CA GLY A 153 -0.52 -3.13 21.52
C GLY A 153 0.82 -3.67 20.99
N SER A 154 0.85 -4.89 20.42
CA SER A 154 2.06 -5.40 19.76
C SER A 154 2.27 -4.75 18.40
N VAL A 155 3.51 -4.83 17.90
CA VAL A 155 3.91 -4.37 16.57
C VAL A 155 4.39 -5.56 15.77
N GLN A 156 3.93 -5.66 14.53
CA GLN A 156 4.43 -6.64 13.57
C GLN A 156 4.93 -5.92 12.33
N CYS A 157 6.12 -6.28 11.85
CA CYS A 157 6.73 -5.71 10.65
C CYS A 157 7.05 -6.81 9.63
N TRP A 158 6.99 -6.47 8.34
CA TRP A 158 7.28 -7.38 7.22
C TRP A 158 7.92 -6.64 6.05
N GLY A 159 8.50 -7.38 5.10
CA GLY A 159 9.20 -6.84 3.93
C GLY A 159 10.71 -6.90 4.07
N GLY A 160 11.40 -5.93 3.49
CA GLY A 160 12.86 -5.85 3.49
C GLY A 160 13.47 -5.72 4.87
N ASN A 161 14.63 -6.38 5.09
CA ASN A 161 15.34 -6.37 6.37
C ASN A 161 16.87 -6.20 6.22
N LEU A 162 17.31 -5.57 5.13
CA LEU A 162 18.73 -5.40 4.82
C LEU A 162 19.47 -4.61 5.93
N TYR A 163 18.80 -3.69 6.57
CA TYR A 163 19.35 -2.84 7.63
C TYR A 163 18.84 -3.21 9.03
N GLY A 164 18.01 -4.25 9.15
CA GLY A 164 17.41 -4.66 10.43
C GLY A 164 16.11 -3.93 10.77
N GLN A 165 15.43 -3.35 9.77
CA GLN A 165 14.22 -2.56 9.92
C GLN A 165 13.02 -3.33 10.48
N LEU A 166 13.03 -4.66 10.42
CA LEU A 166 11.99 -5.50 11.03
C LEU A 166 12.18 -5.74 12.53
N ALA A 167 13.31 -5.30 13.11
CA ALA A 167 13.65 -5.45 14.53
C ALA A 167 13.62 -6.91 15.05
N VAL A 168 13.84 -7.90 14.19
CA VAL A 168 13.81 -9.35 14.53
C VAL A 168 15.15 -9.88 15.08
N GLY A 169 16.12 -8.98 15.36
CA GLY A 169 17.41 -9.34 15.95
C GLY A 169 18.49 -9.74 14.95
N TYR A 170 18.18 -9.84 13.66
CA TYR A 170 19.13 -10.14 12.59
C TYR A 170 18.85 -9.26 11.34
N LYS A 171 19.81 -9.22 10.42
CA LYS A 171 19.71 -8.53 9.13
C LYS A 171 19.78 -9.55 8.02
N CYS A 172 19.11 -9.26 6.90
CA CYS A 172 19.29 -10.03 5.69
C CYS A 172 20.66 -9.75 5.07
N VAL A 173 21.38 -10.79 4.69
CA VAL A 173 22.66 -10.66 3.98
C VAL A 173 22.39 -10.82 2.49
N THR A 174 22.79 -9.82 1.68
CA THR A 174 22.67 -9.88 0.22
C THR A 174 23.38 -11.12 -0.33
N GLY A 175 22.67 -12.01 -1.00
CA GLY A 175 23.20 -13.19 -1.67
C GLY A 175 22.89 -14.55 -1.05
N THR A 176 22.18 -14.60 0.06
CA THR A 176 21.64 -15.84 0.62
C THR A 176 20.13 -15.84 0.44
N GLU A 177 19.65 -16.36 -0.70
CA GLU A 177 18.24 -16.71 -0.85
C GLU A 177 17.90 -17.77 0.22
N GLY A 178 17.12 -17.42 1.20
CA GLY A 178 16.58 -18.38 2.16
C GLY A 178 16.58 -17.99 3.64
N ASP A 179 17.32 -16.97 4.06
CA ASP A 179 17.51 -16.69 5.50
C ASP A 179 16.84 -15.40 6.00
N CYS A 180 16.05 -14.73 5.18
CA CYS A 180 15.20 -13.60 5.57
C CYS A 180 13.78 -14.03 5.94
N GLY A 181 13.53 -15.31 5.91
CA GLY A 181 12.28 -15.92 6.22
C GLY A 181 12.24 -16.41 7.66
N VAL A 182 11.31 -15.93 8.37
CA VAL A 182 10.50 -16.67 9.33
C VAL A 182 11.14 -17.10 10.65
N HIS A 183 10.82 -16.38 11.66
CA HIS A 183 10.49 -17.07 12.93
C HIS A 183 9.24 -16.44 13.53
#